data_afb4813a73b355eae93954381012d6ca
#
_entry.id   afb4813a73b355eae93954381012d6ca
#
_cell.length_a   1.000
_cell.length_b   1.000
_cell.length_c   1.000
_cell.angle_alpha   90.00
_cell.angle_beta   90.00
_cell.angle_gamma   90.00
#
_symmetry.space_group_name_H-M   'P 1'
#
loop_
_entity.id
_entity.type
_entity.pdbx_description
1 polymer ?
#
loop_
_entity_poly.entity_id
_entity_poly.type
_entity_poly.pdbx_seq_one_letter_code
_entity_poly.pdbx_strand_id
1 'polypeptide(L)'
;MAGLVKGGLGSASLDLGGGLMVGALAAVNPVGSVHMPDGETFWAWPFEIDGEFGGRRPGADLVLAREPLPEQSRLKAERRLEPGANTTLCVVAVSADLTSAECKRVAMMAQDGLARAVRPAHTPFDGDVVFALTGGGVALGQDERPLHVAQLGSACADVLARAIARGVYSAT
;
A
#
# COMPACT_ATOMS: atom_id res chain seq x y z
N MET A 1 4.39 -11.06 -9.53
CA MET A 1 3.58 -11.89 -8.60
C MET A 1 3.47 -11.18 -7.26
N ALA A 2 2.49 -11.53 -6.43
CA ALA A 2 2.35 -10.99 -5.07
C ALA A 2 2.31 -12.18 -4.10
N GLY A 3 3.46 -12.50 -3.51
CA GLY A 3 3.65 -13.81 -2.90
C GLY A 3 3.45 -14.92 -3.92
N LEU A 4 2.55 -15.84 -3.65
CA LEU A 4 2.23 -16.99 -4.51
C LEU A 4 1.09 -16.72 -5.49
N VAL A 5 0.43 -15.56 -5.43
CA VAL A 5 -0.65 -15.19 -6.35
C VAL A 5 -0.15 -14.25 -7.45
N LYS A 6 -0.98 -14.01 -8.45
CA LYS A 6 -0.66 -13.10 -9.53
C LYS A 6 -0.60 -11.66 -9.02
N GLY A 7 0.44 -10.93 -9.35
CA GLY A 7 0.52 -9.48 -9.14
C GLY A 7 -0.30 -8.73 -10.18
N GLY A 8 -0.49 -7.43 -9.97
CA GLY A 8 -1.29 -6.62 -10.88
C GLY A 8 -1.03 -5.13 -10.75
N LEU A 9 -1.73 -4.34 -11.54
CA LEU A 9 -1.75 -2.90 -11.47
C LEU A 9 -3.06 -2.46 -10.82
N GLY A 10 -2.96 -1.74 -9.71
CA GLY A 10 -4.13 -1.26 -8.99
C GLY A 10 -4.04 0.22 -8.66
N SER A 11 -5.20 0.84 -8.53
CA SER A 11 -5.34 2.24 -8.14
C SER A 11 -6.47 2.42 -7.13
N ALA A 12 -6.34 3.43 -6.30
CA ALA A 12 -7.38 3.85 -5.38
C ALA A 12 -7.29 5.36 -5.16
N SER A 13 -8.36 5.97 -4.67
CA SER A 13 -8.39 7.38 -4.31
C SER A 13 -9.29 7.61 -3.11
N LEU A 14 -9.13 8.77 -2.49
CA LEU A 14 -9.95 9.23 -1.38
C LEU A 14 -10.13 10.75 -1.47
N ASP A 15 -11.37 11.21 -1.33
CA ASP A 15 -11.70 12.61 -1.15
C ASP A 15 -11.71 12.90 0.36
N LEU A 16 -10.88 13.84 0.78
CA LEU A 16 -10.77 14.29 2.17
C LEU A 16 -11.64 15.52 2.47
N GLY A 17 -12.39 15.98 1.47
CA GLY A 17 -13.17 17.21 1.56
C GLY A 17 -12.37 18.48 1.30
N GLY A 18 -13.06 19.60 1.10
CA GLY A 18 -12.41 20.90 0.85
C GLY A 18 -11.56 20.95 -0.43
N GLY A 19 -11.75 20.02 -1.36
CA GLY A 19 -10.94 19.89 -2.57
C GLY A 19 -9.64 19.09 -2.36
N LEU A 20 -9.37 18.64 -1.14
CA LEU A 20 -8.22 17.77 -0.84
C LEU A 20 -8.52 16.35 -1.28
N MET A 21 -7.75 15.87 -2.22
CA MET A 21 -7.82 14.50 -2.73
C MET A 21 -6.46 13.82 -2.65
N VAL A 22 -6.48 12.53 -2.39
CA VAL A 22 -5.32 11.66 -2.50
C VAL A 22 -5.62 10.50 -3.44
N GLY A 23 -4.61 10.05 -4.18
CA GLY A 23 -4.68 8.90 -5.06
C GLY A 23 -3.42 8.07 -4.99
N ALA A 24 -3.50 6.80 -5.33
CA ALA A 24 -2.36 5.91 -5.46
C ALA A 24 -2.49 5.00 -6.69
N LEU A 25 -1.35 4.67 -7.27
CA LEU A 25 -1.18 3.66 -8.30
C LEU A 25 -0.05 2.73 -7.85
N ALA A 26 -0.27 1.42 -7.93
CA ALA A 26 0.71 0.41 -7.53
C ALA A 26 0.84 -0.69 -8.59
N ALA A 27 2.07 -0.92 -9.06
CA ALA A 27 2.43 -2.11 -9.83
C ALA A 27 3.00 -3.15 -8.84
N VAL A 28 2.19 -4.18 -8.55
CA VAL A 28 2.37 -5.05 -7.39
C VAL A 28 3.14 -6.31 -7.76
N ASN A 29 4.39 -6.43 -7.26
CA ASN A 29 5.23 -7.62 -7.45
C ASN A 29 6.15 -7.88 -6.25
N PRO A 30 5.63 -7.93 -5.00
CA PRO A 30 6.45 -8.18 -3.81
C PRO A 30 6.78 -9.66 -3.64
N VAL A 31 7.82 -9.93 -2.84
CA VAL A 31 8.12 -11.27 -2.34
C VAL A 31 7.07 -11.71 -1.31
N GLY A 32 6.62 -10.79 -0.48
CA GLY A 32 5.64 -11.04 0.57
C GLY A 32 4.24 -11.35 0.04
N SER A 33 3.39 -11.87 0.91
CA SER A 33 1.98 -12.16 0.63
C SER A 33 1.10 -10.94 0.86
N VAL A 34 0.11 -10.75 -0.01
CA VAL A 34 -0.99 -9.78 0.20
C VAL A 34 -2.16 -10.37 0.99
N HIS A 35 -2.18 -11.70 1.14
CA HIS A 35 -3.22 -12.40 1.89
C HIS A 35 -2.74 -12.80 3.29
N MET A 36 -3.68 -12.82 4.21
CA MET A 36 -3.55 -13.38 5.55
C MET A 36 -3.39 -14.91 5.48
N PRO A 37 -3.10 -15.60 6.60
CA PRO A 37 -2.89 -17.04 6.62
C PRO A 37 -4.05 -17.90 6.10
N ASP A 38 -5.27 -17.37 6.09
CA ASP A 38 -6.45 -18.03 5.49
C ASP A 38 -6.38 -18.11 3.95
N GLY A 39 -5.47 -17.40 3.31
CA GLY A 39 -5.26 -17.39 1.87
C GLY A 39 -6.26 -16.55 1.08
N GLU A 40 -7.24 -15.96 1.72
CA GLU A 40 -8.36 -15.27 1.08
C GLU A 40 -8.56 -13.83 1.55
N THR A 41 -8.29 -13.54 2.83
CA THR A 41 -8.44 -12.19 3.40
C THR A 41 -7.19 -11.37 3.11
N PHE A 42 -7.36 -10.20 2.53
CA PHE A 42 -6.25 -9.27 2.31
C PHE A 42 -5.76 -8.66 3.64
N TRP A 43 -4.44 -8.45 3.79
CA TRP A 43 -3.89 -7.68 4.92
C TRP A 43 -4.47 -6.27 4.98
N ALA A 44 -4.79 -5.68 3.81
CA ALA A 44 -5.37 -4.36 3.67
C ALA A 44 -6.86 -4.29 4.04
N TRP A 45 -7.50 -5.36 4.50
CA TRP A 45 -8.93 -5.42 4.80
C TRP A 45 -9.47 -4.28 5.69
N PRO A 46 -8.71 -3.71 6.67
CA PRO A 46 -9.24 -2.62 7.50
C PRO A 46 -9.48 -1.32 6.72
N PHE A 47 -8.85 -1.19 5.56
CA PHE A 47 -8.91 0.02 4.72
C PHE A 47 -9.89 -0.12 3.55
N GLU A 48 -10.50 -1.28 3.37
CA GLU A 48 -11.42 -1.55 2.27
C GLU A 48 -12.67 -0.68 2.35
N ILE A 49 -13.04 -0.07 1.23
CA ILE A 49 -14.26 0.72 1.05
C ILE A 49 -15.16 -0.03 0.06
N ASP A 50 -16.44 -0.17 0.42
CA ASP A 50 -17.50 -0.72 -0.42
C ASP A 50 -17.20 -2.10 -1.05
N GLY A 51 -16.38 -2.93 -0.39
CA GLY A 51 -16.06 -4.28 -0.88
C GLY A 51 -15.21 -4.31 -2.15
N GLU A 52 -14.42 -3.27 -2.40
CA GLU A 52 -13.64 -3.08 -3.64
C GLU A 52 -12.57 -4.14 -3.91
N PHE A 53 -12.29 -5.02 -2.93
CA PHE A 53 -11.48 -6.23 -3.09
C PHE A 53 -12.07 -7.42 -2.30
N GLY A 54 -13.40 -7.55 -2.35
CA GLY A 54 -14.15 -8.74 -1.97
C GLY A 54 -14.83 -8.69 -0.62
N GLY A 55 -14.63 -7.66 0.20
CA GLY A 55 -15.34 -7.44 1.47
C GLY A 55 -15.01 -8.46 2.56
N ARG A 56 -14.00 -9.31 2.37
CA ARG A 56 -13.66 -10.35 3.35
C ARG A 56 -13.06 -9.76 4.62
N ARG A 57 -13.37 -10.40 5.73
CA ARG A 57 -12.84 -10.07 7.06
C ARG A 57 -12.26 -11.33 7.69
N PRO A 58 -11.19 -11.20 8.49
CA PRO A 58 -10.64 -12.36 9.19
C PRO A 58 -11.65 -12.91 10.19
N GLY A 59 -11.67 -14.22 10.37
CA GLY A 59 -12.45 -14.86 11.41
C GLY A 59 -12.04 -14.37 12.81
N ALA A 60 -12.99 -14.36 13.75
CA ALA A 60 -12.73 -13.93 15.13
C ALA A 60 -11.62 -14.76 15.83
N ASP A 61 -11.47 -16.00 15.41
CA ASP A 61 -10.49 -16.94 15.98
C ASP A 61 -9.15 -16.94 15.25
N LEU A 62 -8.97 -16.04 14.26
CA LEU A 62 -7.73 -15.97 13.51
C LEU A 62 -6.58 -15.51 14.42
N VAL A 63 -5.66 -16.40 14.67
CA VAL A 63 -4.42 -16.10 15.39
C VAL A 63 -3.29 -16.07 14.38
N LEU A 64 -2.55 -14.97 14.35
CA LEU A 64 -1.34 -14.89 13.54
C LEU A 64 -0.31 -15.89 14.11
N ALA A 65 0.16 -16.76 13.23
CA ALA A 65 1.20 -17.72 13.62
C ALA A 65 2.44 -16.98 14.15
N ARG A 66 3.17 -17.62 15.06
CA ARG A 66 4.46 -17.10 15.57
C ARG A 66 5.53 -17.05 14.49
N GLU A 67 5.30 -17.75 13.38
CA GLU A 67 6.15 -17.74 12.20
C GLU A 67 6.09 -16.35 11.54
N PRO A 68 7.23 -15.65 11.44
CA PRO A 68 7.28 -14.31 10.85
C PRO A 68 7.07 -14.29 9.34
N LEU A 69 7.32 -15.40 8.65
CA LEU A 69 7.16 -15.52 7.20
C LEU A 69 5.87 -16.28 6.89
N PRO A 70 4.86 -15.63 6.30
CA PRO A 70 3.63 -16.29 5.85
C PRO A 70 3.92 -17.40 4.84
N GLU A 71 3.15 -18.49 4.92
CA GLU A 71 3.24 -19.62 3.97
C GLU A 71 3.05 -19.19 2.52
N GLN A 72 2.23 -18.15 2.30
CA GLN A 72 1.93 -17.58 0.99
C GLN A 72 3.02 -16.64 0.48
N SER A 73 4.09 -16.38 1.26
CA SER A 73 5.23 -15.59 0.79
C SER A 73 6.18 -16.44 -0.05
N ARG A 74 6.78 -15.84 -1.07
CA ARG A 74 7.80 -16.51 -1.89
C ARG A 74 9.06 -16.85 -1.11
N LEU A 75 9.37 -16.12 -0.04
CA LEU A 75 10.49 -16.41 0.85
C LEU A 75 10.42 -17.81 1.46
N LYS A 76 9.21 -18.34 1.64
CA LYS A 76 9.03 -19.68 2.20
C LYS A 76 8.92 -20.75 1.11
N ALA A 77 8.33 -20.41 -0.03
CA ALA A 77 8.08 -21.34 -1.12
C ALA A 77 9.29 -21.53 -2.05
N GLU A 78 10.13 -20.52 -2.23
CA GLU A 78 11.24 -20.56 -3.17
C GLU A 78 12.60 -20.70 -2.46
N ARG A 79 13.39 -21.68 -2.90
CA ARG A 79 14.73 -21.93 -2.34
C ARG A 79 15.79 -20.91 -2.79
N ARG A 80 15.53 -20.17 -3.86
CA ARG A 80 16.42 -19.14 -4.41
C ARG A 80 15.60 -17.97 -4.90
N LEU A 81 15.77 -16.83 -4.27
CA LEU A 81 15.29 -15.54 -4.74
C LEU A 81 16.49 -14.70 -5.13
N GLU A 82 16.40 -14.05 -6.29
CA GLU A 82 17.43 -13.11 -6.70
C GLU A 82 17.12 -11.72 -6.14
N PRO A 83 18.10 -11.03 -5.51
CA PRO A 83 17.92 -9.64 -5.06
C PRO A 83 17.48 -8.74 -6.21
N GLY A 84 16.47 -7.90 -5.98
CA GLY A 84 15.97 -6.95 -6.96
C GLY A 84 15.07 -7.53 -8.07
N ALA A 85 14.78 -8.84 -8.05
CA ALA A 85 13.84 -9.46 -8.99
C ALA A 85 12.38 -9.16 -8.65
N ASN A 86 12.13 -8.65 -7.45
CA ASN A 86 10.80 -8.35 -6.92
C ASN A 86 10.74 -6.88 -6.57
N THR A 87 9.67 -6.21 -6.95
CA THR A 87 9.55 -4.76 -6.75
C THR A 87 8.09 -4.37 -6.80
N THR A 88 7.63 -3.63 -5.80
CA THR A 88 6.38 -2.91 -5.89
C THR A 88 6.66 -1.44 -6.16
N LEU A 89 6.30 -1.00 -7.37
CA LEU A 89 6.44 0.39 -7.79
C LEU A 89 5.16 1.14 -7.49
N CYS A 90 5.27 2.20 -6.69
CA CYS A 90 4.13 2.97 -6.22
C CYS A 90 4.28 4.45 -6.52
N VAL A 91 3.15 5.07 -6.84
CA VAL A 91 3.02 6.52 -6.93
C VAL A 91 1.82 6.92 -6.06
N VAL A 92 2.01 7.91 -5.20
CA VAL A 92 0.92 8.61 -4.53
C VAL A 92 0.84 10.04 -5.05
N ALA A 93 -0.37 10.55 -5.20
CA ALA A 93 -0.62 11.91 -5.68
C ALA A 93 -1.56 12.63 -4.73
N VAL A 94 -1.31 13.92 -4.49
CA VAL A 94 -2.15 14.78 -3.68
C VAL A 94 -2.52 16.04 -4.44
N SER A 95 -3.74 16.56 -4.24
CA SER A 95 -4.18 17.81 -4.87
C SER A 95 -3.64 19.07 -4.18
N ALA A 96 -3.04 18.92 -2.99
CA ALA A 96 -2.50 20.04 -2.22
C ALA A 96 -1.22 20.62 -2.84
N ASP A 97 -0.96 21.89 -2.55
CA ASP A 97 0.31 22.54 -2.81
C ASP A 97 1.34 22.15 -1.76
N LEU A 98 2.26 21.26 -2.13
CA LEU A 98 3.35 20.78 -1.26
C LEU A 98 4.71 21.20 -1.79
N THR A 99 5.60 21.56 -0.88
CA THR A 99 7.03 21.70 -1.17
C THR A 99 7.67 20.32 -1.46
N SER A 100 8.83 20.30 -2.11
CA SER A 100 9.58 19.06 -2.33
C SER A 100 9.89 18.29 -1.04
N ALA A 101 10.17 19.01 0.06
CA ALA A 101 10.43 18.39 1.37
C ALA A 101 9.18 17.72 1.94
N GLU A 102 8.01 18.35 1.78
CA GLU A 102 6.73 17.81 2.20
C GLU A 102 6.31 16.61 1.31
N CYS A 103 6.49 16.70 0.00
CA CYS A 103 6.31 15.55 -0.90
C CYS A 103 7.17 14.35 -0.47
N LYS A 104 8.44 14.59 -0.14
CA LYS A 104 9.31 13.53 0.41
C LYS A 104 8.76 12.95 1.70
N ARG A 105 8.25 13.80 2.61
CA ARG A 105 7.62 13.33 3.86
C ARG A 105 6.37 12.50 3.60
N VAL A 106 5.51 12.93 2.68
CA VAL A 106 4.31 12.17 2.26
C VAL A 106 4.72 10.83 1.67
N ALA A 107 5.74 10.76 0.80
CA ALA A 107 6.24 9.51 0.24
C ALA A 107 6.74 8.55 1.34
N MET A 108 7.47 9.06 2.33
CA MET A 108 7.95 8.26 3.48
C MET A 108 6.79 7.69 4.30
N MET A 109 5.74 8.50 4.55
CA MET A 109 4.55 8.04 5.28
C MET A 109 3.73 7.06 4.45
N ALA A 110 3.58 7.31 3.15
CA ALA A 110 2.85 6.44 2.24
C ALA A 110 3.47 5.04 2.13
N GLN A 111 4.77 4.89 2.37
CA GLN A 111 5.45 3.60 2.38
C GLN A 111 4.88 2.64 3.43
N ASP A 112 4.30 3.15 4.52
CA ASP A 112 3.58 2.32 5.50
C ASP A 112 2.38 1.59 4.86
N GLY A 113 1.84 2.08 3.76
CA GLY A 113 0.79 1.41 2.99
C GLY A 113 1.23 0.06 2.42
N LEU A 114 2.50 -0.07 2.03
CA LEU A 114 3.08 -1.37 1.65
C LEU A 114 3.07 -2.35 2.83
N ALA A 115 3.52 -1.91 4.02
CA ALA A 115 3.52 -2.74 5.22
C ALA A 115 2.11 -3.10 5.72
N ARG A 116 1.09 -2.30 5.38
CA ARG A 116 -0.33 -2.59 5.67
C ARG A 116 -0.93 -3.62 4.72
N ALA A 117 -0.38 -3.74 3.51
CA ALA A 117 -0.95 -4.58 2.44
C ALA A 117 -0.11 -5.82 2.12
N VAL A 118 1.16 -5.87 2.51
CA VAL A 118 2.11 -6.93 2.14
C VAL A 118 2.87 -7.40 3.37
N ARG A 119 3.03 -8.71 3.55
CA ARG A 119 3.81 -9.29 4.64
C ARG A 119 4.66 -10.48 4.16
N PRO A 120 5.99 -10.47 4.45
CA PRO A 120 6.77 -9.30 4.87
C PRO A 120 6.89 -8.28 3.75
N ALA A 121 7.10 -7.00 4.07
CA ALA A 121 7.42 -5.94 3.14
C ALA A 121 8.89 -5.51 3.30
N HIS A 122 9.43 -4.84 2.27
CA HIS A 122 10.78 -4.24 2.29
C HIS A 122 11.89 -5.23 2.67
N THR A 123 11.77 -6.46 2.17
CA THR A 123 12.83 -7.46 2.39
C THR A 123 14.07 -7.12 1.54
N PRO A 124 15.25 -7.69 1.84
CA PRO A 124 16.45 -7.52 1.00
C PRO A 124 16.28 -7.98 -0.46
N PHE A 125 15.20 -8.67 -0.78
CA PHE A 125 14.86 -9.16 -2.11
C PHE A 125 13.90 -8.23 -2.86
N ASP A 126 13.31 -7.25 -2.17
CA ASP A 126 12.38 -6.26 -2.74
C ASP A 126 13.11 -4.97 -3.13
N GLY A 127 12.69 -4.38 -4.24
CA GLY A 127 13.12 -3.06 -4.69
C GLY A 127 12.02 -2.01 -4.54
N ASP A 128 11.20 -2.12 -3.47
CA ASP A 128 10.01 -1.30 -3.25
C ASP A 128 10.33 0.20 -3.22
N VAL A 129 9.54 0.98 -3.95
CA VAL A 129 9.70 2.43 -4.00
C VAL A 129 8.34 3.12 -4.07
N VAL A 130 8.22 4.26 -3.37
CA VAL A 130 7.06 5.13 -3.42
C VAL A 130 7.48 6.52 -3.87
N PHE A 131 6.90 7.00 -4.96
CA PHE A 131 7.02 8.37 -5.43
C PHE A 131 5.80 9.17 -4.96
N ALA A 132 6.00 10.45 -4.61
CA ALA A 132 4.91 11.36 -4.31
C ALA A 132 4.87 12.50 -5.33
N LEU A 133 3.66 12.81 -5.77
CA LEU A 133 3.36 13.92 -6.69
C LEU A 133 2.42 14.90 -6.00
N THR A 134 2.58 16.18 -6.31
CA THR A 134 1.64 17.22 -5.92
C THR A 134 1.00 17.85 -7.15
N GLY A 135 -0.33 18.04 -7.13
CA GLY A 135 -1.08 18.73 -8.16
C GLY A 135 -1.13 20.26 -7.97
N GLY A 136 -0.79 20.76 -6.77
CA GLY A 136 -0.74 22.20 -6.48
C GLY A 136 -2.09 22.93 -6.51
N GLY A 137 -3.21 22.18 -6.58
CA GLY A 137 -4.54 22.78 -6.76
C GLY A 137 -5.13 23.42 -5.50
N VAL A 138 -4.73 22.97 -4.32
CA VAL A 138 -5.26 23.42 -3.03
C VAL A 138 -4.14 23.99 -2.18
N ALA A 139 -4.21 25.28 -1.87
CA ALA A 139 -3.28 25.93 -0.97
C ALA A 139 -3.53 25.51 0.49
N LEU A 140 -2.50 25.08 1.18
CA LEU A 140 -2.56 24.75 2.60
C LEU A 140 -2.26 25.98 3.46
N GLY A 141 -3.09 26.21 4.48
CA GLY A 141 -2.85 27.26 5.48
C GLY A 141 -1.52 27.04 6.20
N GLN A 142 -0.81 28.13 6.50
CA GLN A 142 0.54 28.03 7.09
C GLN A 142 0.50 27.54 8.55
N ASP A 143 -0.49 27.97 9.33
CA ASP A 143 -0.58 27.67 10.76
C ASP A 143 -0.83 26.17 11.04
N GLU A 144 -1.60 25.51 10.17
CA GLU A 144 -1.94 24.09 10.31
C GLU A 144 -1.22 23.20 9.28
N ARG A 145 -0.26 23.75 8.54
CA ARG A 145 0.41 23.05 7.45
C ARG A 145 1.05 21.71 7.86
N PRO A 146 1.74 21.58 9.02
CA PRO A 146 2.26 20.29 9.47
C PRO A 146 1.17 19.24 9.73
N LEU A 147 0.00 19.67 10.24
CA LEU A 147 -1.14 18.79 10.48
C LEU A 147 -1.71 18.29 9.15
N HIS A 148 -1.89 19.17 8.17
CA HIS A 148 -2.35 18.79 6.83
C HIS A 148 -1.38 17.82 6.15
N VAL A 149 -0.06 18.04 6.26
CA VAL A 149 0.93 17.10 5.71
C VAL A 149 0.83 15.73 6.38
N ALA A 150 0.61 15.68 7.70
CA ALA A 150 0.42 14.44 8.43
C ALA A 150 -0.87 13.71 8.00
N GLN A 151 -1.99 14.42 7.84
CA GLN A 151 -3.25 13.87 7.34
C GLN A 151 -3.11 13.31 5.93
N LEU A 152 -2.51 14.08 5.02
CA LEU A 152 -2.26 13.66 3.63
C LEU A 152 -1.36 12.41 3.58
N GLY A 153 -0.28 12.38 4.35
CA GLY A 153 0.62 11.23 4.41
C GLY A 153 -0.05 9.98 4.95
N SER A 154 -0.88 10.11 5.98
CA SER A 154 -1.67 8.99 6.53
C SER A 154 -2.69 8.48 5.51
N ALA A 155 -3.44 9.38 4.88
CA ALA A 155 -4.41 9.01 3.85
C ALA A 155 -3.74 8.37 2.63
N CYS A 156 -2.56 8.85 2.22
CA CYS A 156 -1.78 8.24 1.15
C CYS A 156 -1.36 6.79 1.48
N ALA A 157 -1.02 6.50 2.74
CA ALA A 157 -0.70 5.14 3.17
C ALA A 157 -1.93 4.21 3.06
N ASP A 158 -3.10 4.66 3.51
CA ASP A 158 -4.34 3.90 3.43
C ASP A 158 -4.77 3.66 1.99
N VAL A 159 -4.72 4.69 1.16
CA VAL A 159 -5.07 4.61 -0.27
C VAL A 159 -4.07 3.72 -1.02
N LEU A 160 -2.77 3.74 -0.66
CA LEU A 160 -1.78 2.85 -1.26
C LEU A 160 -2.05 1.39 -0.88
N ALA A 161 -2.39 1.10 0.38
CA ALA A 161 -2.78 -0.26 0.79
C ALA A 161 -3.97 -0.78 -0.01
N ARG A 162 -4.99 0.06 -0.23
CA ARG A 162 -6.15 -0.26 -1.10
C ARG A 162 -5.74 -0.50 -2.55
N ALA A 163 -4.89 0.36 -3.12
CA ALA A 163 -4.41 0.21 -4.48
C ALA A 163 -3.68 -1.12 -4.69
N ILE A 164 -2.84 -1.54 -3.74
CA ILE A 164 -2.14 -2.82 -3.77
C ILE A 164 -3.13 -3.99 -3.75
N ALA A 165 -4.08 -3.99 -2.82
CA ALA A 165 -5.07 -5.06 -2.71
C ALA A 165 -5.94 -5.16 -3.97
N ARG A 166 -6.46 -4.03 -4.48
CA ARG A 166 -7.24 -3.97 -5.72
C ARG A 166 -6.47 -4.49 -6.94
N GLY A 167 -5.18 -4.15 -7.03
CA GLY A 167 -4.33 -4.60 -8.14
C GLY A 167 -4.20 -6.12 -8.19
N VAL A 168 -4.09 -6.78 -7.05
CA VAL A 168 -4.02 -8.25 -6.96
C VAL A 168 -5.41 -8.85 -7.15
N TYR A 169 -6.42 -8.33 -6.49
CA TYR A 169 -7.81 -8.80 -6.61
C TYR A 169 -8.31 -8.79 -8.06
N SER A 170 -8.01 -7.73 -8.81
CA SER A 170 -8.42 -7.63 -10.22
C SER A 170 -7.58 -8.47 -11.18
N ALA A 171 -6.46 -9.04 -10.73
CA ALA A 171 -5.57 -9.87 -11.54
C ALA A 171 -5.86 -11.37 -11.40
N THR A 172 -6.64 -11.75 -10.40
CA THR A 172 -7.12 -13.10 -10.12
C THR A 172 -8.54 -13.26 -10.62
#